data_354f67df70a81e6bf85e869a3b5582cb
#
_entry.id   354f67df70a81e6bf85e869a3b5582cb
#
_cell.length_a   1.000
_cell.length_b   1.000
_cell.length_c   1.000
_cell.angle_alpha   90.00
_cell.angle_beta   90.00
_cell.angle_gamma   90.00
#
_symmetry.space_group_name_H-M   'P 1'
#
loop_
_entity.id
_entity.type
_entity.pdbx_description
1 polymer ?
#
loop_
_entity_poly.entity_id
_entity_poly.type
_entity_poly.pdbx_seq_one_letter_code
_entity_poly.pdbx_strand_id
1 'polypeptide(L)'
;MDLKNRISKLKILKKELQKSRSEILKALEADLGKSMEEAYLSEYLMTLEELDYTIAQVPKWARPDKKPTPYYQFPSKGEIHYRPYGRVAIAAPWNYPFLLAMVPTIGALGAGNRVVLKTSRKAPATSQVVQDILGRVYDPEEVLVYGLDPQDRARFMAEDMDFLFFTGSTRVGREMAKLAGEKMIPCVLELGGKSPVIVFGDQDLETTAKRIIWGKTLNAGQTCVAPDYCLVQKDLRDPLIQAMNQAIQDFYGPNPLESPYLASIIDQDHFRRLEDLAKAQGLDMEGKAWPQGLKFAPQVFPADPSSPFMEEEIFGPFLPVLTIDDLEDCQKVINLHPNPLALYLFSQEEKDLNYILDTIPFGGGAFNDTLTHLSTVTLPFGGVGQSGMGAYHGKYSFDTFSRKVSILKKSRKIDLDMRYPPYENFDPRKFFKK
;
A
#
# COMPACT_ATOMS: atom_id res chain seq x y z
N MET A 1 -21.30 -5.55 -15.07
CA MET A 1 -21.08 -7.04 -15.12
C MET A 1 -21.88 -7.69 -14.00
N ASP A 2 -22.66 -8.76 -14.28
CA ASP A 2 -23.35 -9.50 -13.21
C ASP A 2 -22.35 -10.29 -12.34
N LEU A 3 -22.77 -10.68 -11.14
CA LEU A 3 -21.89 -11.31 -10.16
C LEU A 3 -21.29 -12.64 -10.65
N LYS A 4 -22.06 -13.45 -11.36
CA LYS A 4 -21.63 -14.78 -11.86
C LYS A 4 -20.54 -14.63 -12.93
N ASN A 5 -20.74 -13.72 -13.87
CA ASN A 5 -19.77 -13.44 -14.92
C ASN A 5 -18.49 -12.84 -14.34
N ARG A 6 -18.58 -11.91 -13.37
CA ARG A 6 -17.47 -11.31 -12.65
C ARG A 6 -16.56 -12.37 -12.03
N ILE A 7 -17.14 -13.29 -11.24
CA ILE A 7 -16.39 -14.37 -10.60
C ILE A 7 -15.78 -15.33 -11.64
N SER A 8 -16.50 -15.61 -12.73
CA SER A 8 -15.97 -16.43 -13.81
C SER A 8 -14.72 -15.80 -14.44
N LYS A 9 -14.75 -14.51 -14.73
CA LYS A 9 -13.60 -13.78 -15.29
C LYS A 9 -12.41 -13.69 -14.33
N LEU A 10 -12.64 -13.48 -13.03
CA LEU A 10 -11.58 -13.53 -12.03
C LEU A 10 -10.93 -14.93 -11.96
N LYS A 11 -11.70 -16.00 -12.10
CA LYS A 11 -11.14 -17.37 -12.17
C LYS A 11 -10.35 -17.60 -13.45
N ILE A 12 -10.74 -17.02 -14.57
CA ILE A 12 -9.96 -17.08 -15.82
C ILE A 12 -8.67 -16.30 -15.65
N LEU A 13 -8.72 -15.08 -15.07
CA LEU A 13 -7.53 -14.29 -14.72
C LEU A 13 -6.55 -15.09 -13.86
N LYS A 14 -7.04 -15.79 -12.82
CA LYS A 14 -6.19 -16.65 -11.99
C LYS A 14 -5.44 -17.70 -12.81
N LYS A 15 -6.12 -18.39 -13.71
CA LYS A 15 -5.49 -19.40 -14.59
C LYS A 15 -4.45 -18.77 -15.52
N GLU A 16 -4.74 -17.58 -16.05
CA GLU A 16 -3.81 -16.88 -16.93
C GLU A 16 -2.57 -16.40 -16.14
N LEU A 17 -2.72 -15.88 -14.92
CA LEU A 17 -1.59 -15.56 -14.05
C LEU A 17 -0.71 -16.78 -13.75
N GLN A 18 -1.33 -17.92 -13.45
CA GLN A 18 -0.61 -19.16 -13.18
C GLN A 18 0.18 -19.65 -14.41
N LYS A 19 -0.41 -19.53 -15.61
CA LYS A 19 0.24 -19.87 -16.88
C LYS A 19 1.40 -18.93 -17.19
N SER A 20 1.23 -17.64 -16.95
CA SER A 20 2.20 -16.56 -17.24
C SER A 20 3.25 -16.37 -16.15
N ARG A 21 3.31 -17.23 -15.11
CA ARG A 21 4.23 -17.07 -13.96
C ARG A 21 5.66 -16.76 -14.39
N SER A 22 6.22 -17.57 -15.32
CA SER A 22 7.61 -17.39 -15.77
C SER A 22 7.82 -16.06 -16.50
N GLU A 23 6.85 -15.58 -17.27
CA GLU A 23 6.90 -14.30 -17.97
C GLU A 23 6.91 -13.15 -16.96
N ILE A 24 6.04 -13.22 -15.93
CA ILE A 24 5.94 -12.22 -14.87
C ILE A 24 7.28 -12.10 -14.12
N LEU A 25 7.83 -13.23 -13.65
CA LEU A 25 9.06 -13.23 -12.87
C LEU A 25 10.26 -12.71 -13.68
N LYS A 26 10.39 -13.10 -14.95
CA LYS A 26 11.43 -12.59 -15.86
C LYS A 26 11.28 -11.09 -16.15
N ALA A 27 10.05 -10.58 -16.24
CA ALA A 27 9.82 -9.16 -16.45
C ALA A 27 10.23 -8.33 -15.22
N LEU A 28 9.96 -8.82 -14.00
CA LEU A 28 10.39 -8.19 -12.76
C LEU A 28 11.92 -8.21 -12.58
N GLU A 29 12.57 -9.31 -12.98
CA GLU A 29 14.03 -9.40 -13.05
C GLU A 29 14.61 -8.39 -14.05
N ALA A 30 14.03 -8.28 -15.25
CA ALA A 30 14.47 -7.35 -16.28
C ALA A 30 14.33 -5.87 -15.89
N ASP A 31 13.24 -5.49 -15.19
CA ASP A 31 12.97 -4.11 -14.83
C ASP A 31 13.69 -3.66 -13.54
N LEU A 32 13.84 -4.55 -12.57
CA LEU A 32 14.31 -4.21 -11.21
C LEU A 32 15.49 -5.05 -10.71
N GLY A 33 15.95 -6.03 -11.50
CA GLY A 33 17.02 -6.94 -11.07
C GLY A 33 16.63 -7.79 -9.85
N LYS A 34 15.34 -7.99 -9.60
CA LYS A 34 14.86 -8.85 -8.49
C LYS A 34 15.25 -10.31 -8.76
N SER A 35 15.67 -11.02 -7.72
CA SER A 35 15.80 -12.48 -7.82
C SER A 35 14.44 -13.12 -8.10
N MET A 36 14.44 -14.35 -8.64
CA MET A 36 13.21 -15.08 -8.92
C MET A 36 12.39 -15.32 -7.65
N GLU A 37 13.06 -15.56 -6.52
CA GLU A 37 12.45 -15.76 -5.20
C GLU A 37 11.82 -14.47 -4.68
N GLU A 38 12.52 -13.35 -4.76
CA GLU A 38 12.01 -12.07 -4.34
C GLU A 38 10.80 -11.66 -5.20
N ALA A 39 10.91 -11.74 -6.51
CA ALA A 39 9.82 -11.44 -7.43
C ALA A 39 8.59 -12.33 -7.18
N TYR A 40 8.83 -13.63 -6.89
CA TYR A 40 7.76 -14.56 -6.56
C TYR A 40 7.06 -14.21 -5.26
N LEU A 41 7.80 -14.00 -4.17
CA LEU A 41 7.25 -13.78 -2.83
C LEU A 41 6.61 -12.40 -2.69
N SER A 42 7.29 -11.36 -3.21
CA SER A 42 6.88 -9.97 -2.99
C SER A 42 5.82 -9.44 -3.96
N GLU A 43 5.62 -10.08 -5.12
CA GLU A 43 4.65 -9.59 -6.11
C GLU A 43 3.69 -10.67 -6.61
N TYR A 44 4.22 -11.80 -7.10
CA TYR A 44 3.39 -12.82 -7.73
C TYR A 44 2.48 -13.55 -6.72
N LEU A 45 3.05 -14.05 -5.62
CA LEU A 45 2.30 -14.78 -4.59
C LEU A 45 1.24 -13.91 -3.94
N MET A 46 1.62 -12.70 -3.52
CA MET A 46 0.68 -11.75 -2.90
C MET A 46 -0.48 -11.39 -3.83
N THR A 47 -0.22 -11.24 -5.13
CA THR A 47 -1.28 -11.01 -6.13
C THR A 47 -2.24 -12.19 -6.24
N LEU A 48 -1.71 -13.43 -6.22
CA LEU A 48 -2.56 -14.63 -6.25
C LEU A 48 -3.38 -14.80 -4.98
N GLU A 49 -2.83 -14.51 -3.82
CA GLU A 49 -3.54 -14.57 -2.54
C GLU A 49 -4.69 -13.57 -2.49
N GLU A 50 -4.46 -12.32 -2.91
CA GLU A 50 -5.52 -11.31 -3.03
C GLU A 50 -6.61 -11.75 -3.99
N LEU A 51 -6.24 -12.31 -5.15
CA LEU A 51 -7.18 -12.80 -6.15
C LEU A 51 -8.00 -13.98 -5.62
N ASP A 52 -7.37 -14.94 -4.95
CA ASP A 52 -8.04 -16.10 -4.36
C ASP A 52 -9.01 -15.68 -3.26
N TYR A 53 -8.58 -14.79 -2.39
CA TYR A 53 -9.41 -14.25 -1.33
C TYR A 53 -10.63 -13.49 -1.92
N THR A 54 -10.40 -12.65 -2.93
CA THR A 54 -11.45 -11.92 -3.62
C THR A 54 -12.47 -12.87 -4.28
N ILE A 55 -12.02 -13.89 -5.03
CA ILE A 55 -12.89 -14.89 -5.66
C ILE A 55 -13.76 -15.59 -4.62
N ALA A 56 -13.18 -15.96 -3.48
CA ALA A 56 -13.88 -16.68 -2.43
C ALA A 56 -14.91 -15.82 -1.68
N GLN A 57 -14.61 -14.53 -1.47
CA GLN A 57 -15.39 -13.68 -0.58
C GLN A 57 -16.40 -12.74 -1.29
N VAL A 58 -16.17 -12.34 -2.54
CA VAL A 58 -17.06 -11.44 -3.29
C VAL A 58 -18.52 -11.95 -3.31
N PRO A 59 -18.84 -13.25 -3.42
CA PRO A 59 -20.23 -13.73 -3.32
C PRO A 59 -20.92 -13.38 -2.01
N LYS A 60 -20.18 -13.25 -0.92
CA LYS A 60 -20.68 -12.84 0.39
C LYS A 60 -20.76 -11.33 0.50
N TRP A 61 -19.71 -10.61 0.09
CA TRP A 61 -19.63 -9.15 0.20
C TRP A 61 -20.67 -8.42 -0.67
N ALA A 62 -21.00 -8.98 -1.84
CA ALA A 62 -21.97 -8.39 -2.75
C ALA A 62 -23.45 -8.56 -2.29
N ARG A 63 -23.70 -9.29 -1.21
CA ARG A 63 -25.04 -9.42 -0.64
C ARG A 63 -25.44 -8.14 0.07
N PRO A 64 -26.72 -7.75 0.03
CA PRO A 64 -27.21 -6.64 0.84
C PRO A 64 -26.96 -6.87 2.33
N ASP A 65 -26.39 -5.87 2.99
CA ASP A 65 -26.17 -5.88 4.43
C ASP A 65 -27.43 -5.39 5.14
N LYS A 66 -28.06 -6.26 5.94
CA LYS A 66 -29.29 -5.98 6.66
C LYS A 66 -28.98 -5.18 7.92
N LYS A 67 -29.70 -4.08 8.12
CA LYS A 67 -29.55 -3.20 9.27
C LYS A 67 -30.86 -3.13 10.08
N PRO A 68 -30.78 -3.05 11.41
CA PRO A 68 -31.94 -2.82 12.25
C PRO A 68 -32.54 -1.45 11.92
N THR A 69 -33.86 -1.33 12.09
CA THR A 69 -34.56 -0.08 11.95
C THR A 69 -35.13 0.33 13.30
N PRO A 70 -35.23 1.63 13.63
CA PRO A 70 -35.85 2.10 14.86
C PRO A 70 -37.30 1.62 14.96
N TYR A 71 -37.80 1.42 16.18
CA TYR A 71 -39.17 0.92 16.45
C TYR A 71 -40.24 1.78 15.80
N TYR A 72 -40.07 3.09 15.74
CA TYR A 72 -41.04 4.02 15.13
C TYR A 72 -41.06 3.90 13.58
N GLN A 73 -40.13 3.18 13.00
CA GLN A 73 -40.13 2.81 11.59
C GLN A 73 -40.84 1.47 11.33
N PHE A 74 -41.28 0.76 12.38
CA PHE A 74 -41.96 -0.53 12.24
C PHE A 74 -43.26 -0.42 11.43
N PRO A 75 -43.58 -1.38 10.56
CA PRO A 75 -42.74 -2.48 10.11
C PRO A 75 -41.88 -2.07 8.89
N SER A 76 -40.59 -2.09 9.10
CA SER A 76 -39.60 -1.78 8.05
C SER A 76 -38.33 -2.65 8.13
N LYS A 77 -37.54 -2.67 7.05
CA LYS A 77 -36.25 -3.35 6.96
C LYS A 77 -35.26 -2.42 6.30
N GLY A 78 -34.12 -2.17 6.96
CA GLY A 78 -33.00 -1.44 6.40
C GLY A 78 -32.06 -2.38 5.64
N GLU A 79 -31.58 -1.95 4.49
CA GLU A 79 -30.57 -2.67 3.71
C GLU A 79 -29.54 -1.70 3.14
N ILE A 80 -28.25 -2.11 3.16
CA ILE A 80 -27.18 -1.43 2.42
C ILE A 80 -26.83 -2.31 1.21
N HIS A 81 -26.95 -1.74 0.03
CA HIS A 81 -26.58 -2.39 -1.23
C HIS A 81 -25.25 -1.83 -1.71
N TYR A 82 -24.32 -2.72 -2.06
CA TYR A 82 -23.03 -2.37 -2.65
C TYR A 82 -23.18 -2.29 -4.17
N ARG A 83 -22.80 -1.15 -4.74
CA ARG A 83 -22.89 -0.90 -6.19
C ARG A 83 -21.54 -0.43 -6.70
N PRO A 84 -21.07 -0.90 -7.87
CA PRO A 84 -19.86 -0.36 -8.48
C PRO A 84 -20.01 1.15 -8.70
N TYR A 85 -18.91 1.87 -8.68
CA TYR A 85 -18.89 3.27 -9.11
C TYR A 85 -19.16 3.38 -10.62
N GLY A 86 -18.55 2.52 -11.42
CA GLY A 86 -18.62 2.54 -12.86
C GLY A 86 -17.25 2.29 -13.48
N ARG A 87 -16.54 3.33 -13.85
CA ARG A 87 -15.21 3.28 -14.44
C ARG A 87 -14.16 3.76 -13.43
N VAL A 88 -13.30 2.86 -12.97
CA VAL A 88 -12.24 3.11 -12.00
C VAL A 88 -10.93 3.32 -12.74
N ALA A 89 -10.31 4.49 -12.56
CA ALA A 89 -8.97 4.77 -13.03
C ALA A 89 -7.94 4.38 -11.96
N ILE A 90 -6.93 3.59 -12.34
CA ILE A 90 -5.86 3.11 -11.48
C ILE A 90 -4.52 3.53 -12.07
N ALA A 91 -3.71 4.27 -11.34
CA ALA A 91 -2.35 4.61 -11.75
C ALA A 91 -1.34 3.93 -10.81
N ALA A 92 -0.59 2.98 -11.36
CA ALA A 92 0.37 2.15 -10.67
C ALA A 92 1.81 2.68 -10.80
N PRO A 93 2.66 2.56 -9.76
CA PRO A 93 4.05 2.96 -9.76
C PRO A 93 4.96 1.90 -10.41
N TRP A 94 6.26 2.09 -10.29
CA TRP A 94 7.28 1.25 -10.89
C TRP A 94 7.99 0.31 -9.91
N ASN A 95 7.86 0.51 -8.61
CA ASN A 95 8.67 -0.21 -7.61
C ASN A 95 8.17 -1.64 -7.31
N TYR A 96 6.87 -1.85 -7.36
CA TYR A 96 6.22 -3.17 -7.37
C TYR A 96 5.22 -3.18 -8.54
N PRO A 97 5.73 -3.16 -9.78
CA PRO A 97 4.92 -2.82 -10.95
C PRO A 97 3.83 -3.83 -11.26
N PHE A 98 4.03 -5.09 -10.90
CA PHE A 98 3.03 -6.14 -11.06
C PHE A 98 1.99 -6.11 -9.94
N LEU A 99 2.42 -6.16 -8.67
CA LEU A 99 1.55 -6.18 -7.50
C LEU A 99 0.63 -4.94 -7.45
N LEU A 100 1.25 -3.75 -7.56
CA LEU A 100 0.52 -2.48 -7.40
C LEU A 100 -0.34 -2.10 -8.62
N ALA A 101 -0.17 -2.78 -9.75
CA ALA A 101 -1.11 -2.72 -10.86
C ALA A 101 -2.27 -3.71 -10.68
N MET A 102 -1.97 -4.94 -10.25
CA MET A 102 -2.95 -6.03 -10.25
C MET A 102 -3.86 -6.02 -9.04
N VAL A 103 -3.36 -5.77 -7.83
CA VAL A 103 -4.18 -5.84 -6.59
C VAL A 103 -5.34 -4.84 -6.61
N PRO A 104 -5.15 -3.53 -6.87
CA PRO A 104 -6.28 -2.62 -6.98
C PRO A 104 -7.18 -2.93 -8.17
N THR A 105 -6.63 -3.45 -9.29
CA THR A 105 -7.42 -3.91 -10.45
C THR A 105 -8.33 -5.08 -10.07
N ILE A 106 -7.82 -6.08 -9.34
CA ILE A 106 -8.60 -7.22 -8.83
C ILE A 106 -9.72 -6.72 -7.90
N GLY A 107 -9.42 -5.80 -6.99
CA GLY A 107 -10.40 -5.20 -6.09
C GLY A 107 -11.52 -4.47 -6.83
N ALA A 108 -11.17 -3.64 -7.81
CA ALA A 108 -12.12 -2.89 -8.63
C ALA A 108 -13.01 -3.80 -9.48
N LEU A 109 -12.44 -4.83 -10.11
CA LEU A 109 -13.17 -5.87 -10.87
C LEU A 109 -14.04 -6.71 -9.95
N GLY A 110 -13.54 -7.09 -8.76
CA GLY A 110 -14.27 -7.78 -7.70
C GLY A 110 -15.50 -7.00 -7.24
N ALA A 111 -15.43 -5.69 -7.15
CA ALA A 111 -16.55 -4.80 -6.85
C ALA A 111 -17.51 -4.61 -8.05
N GLY A 112 -17.07 -4.95 -9.27
CA GLY A 112 -17.89 -4.93 -10.49
C GLY A 112 -17.72 -3.71 -11.37
N ASN A 113 -16.64 -2.98 -11.18
CA ASN A 113 -16.27 -1.84 -12.01
C ASN A 113 -15.64 -2.27 -13.35
N ARG A 114 -15.56 -1.32 -14.26
CA ARG A 114 -14.63 -1.31 -15.39
C ARG A 114 -13.36 -0.62 -14.93
N VAL A 115 -12.22 -0.94 -15.54
CA VAL A 115 -10.93 -0.41 -15.10
C VAL A 115 -10.20 0.27 -16.27
N VAL A 116 -9.63 1.44 -15.99
CA VAL A 116 -8.60 2.06 -16.81
C VAL A 116 -7.32 2.03 -15.98
N LEU A 117 -6.40 1.16 -16.36
CA LEU A 117 -5.14 0.96 -15.68
C LEU A 117 -4.03 1.71 -16.41
N LYS A 118 -3.27 2.52 -15.67
CA LYS A 118 -2.02 3.09 -16.16
C LYS A 118 -0.85 2.48 -15.40
N THR A 119 -0.05 1.68 -16.09
CA THR A 119 1.21 1.13 -15.60
C THR A 119 2.37 2.14 -15.77
N SER A 120 3.55 1.81 -15.25
CA SER A 120 4.70 2.71 -15.30
C SER A 120 5.64 2.40 -16.48
N ARG A 121 5.99 3.43 -17.26
CA ARG A 121 7.01 3.32 -18.31
C ARG A 121 8.42 3.05 -17.79
N LYS A 122 8.67 3.25 -16.50
CA LYS A 122 9.96 2.90 -15.87
C LYS A 122 10.13 1.39 -15.68
N ALA A 123 9.04 0.62 -15.75
CA ALA A 123 9.02 -0.84 -15.70
C ALA A 123 8.36 -1.39 -16.98
N PRO A 124 9.03 -1.26 -18.15
CA PRO A 124 8.40 -1.55 -19.43
C PRO A 124 8.12 -3.03 -19.66
N ALA A 125 8.99 -3.94 -19.21
CA ALA A 125 8.80 -5.36 -19.35
C ALA A 125 7.58 -5.85 -18.56
N THR A 126 7.45 -5.43 -17.31
CA THR A 126 6.29 -5.77 -16.47
C THR A 126 5.01 -5.11 -16.99
N SER A 127 5.09 -3.85 -17.46
CA SER A 127 3.94 -3.15 -18.07
C SER A 127 3.40 -3.91 -19.28
N GLN A 128 4.28 -4.42 -20.16
CA GLN A 128 3.87 -5.24 -21.30
C GLN A 128 3.18 -6.54 -20.86
N VAL A 129 3.77 -7.25 -19.90
CA VAL A 129 3.21 -8.52 -19.39
C VAL A 129 1.83 -8.29 -18.76
N VAL A 130 1.65 -7.21 -17.97
CA VAL A 130 0.35 -6.84 -17.39
C VAL A 130 -0.69 -6.55 -18.47
N GLN A 131 -0.32 -5.78 -19.51
CA GLN A 131 -1.19 -5.46 -20.63
C GLN A 131 -1.62 -6.73 -21.39
N ASP A 132 -0.67 -7.63 -21.67
CA ASP A 132 -0.92 -8.88 -22.41
C ASP A 132 -1.84 -9.82 -21.62
N ILE A 133 -1.58 -10.00 -20.32
CA ILE A 133 -2.40 -10.85 -19.44
C ILE A 133 -3.83 -10.32 -19.36
N LEU A 134 -4.00 -9.03 -19.10
CA LEU A 134 -5.34 -8.44 -18.98
C LEU A 134 -6.07 -8.45 -20.31
N GLY A 135 -5.39 -8.21 -21.44
CA GLY A 135 -5.97 -8.28 -22.79
C GLY A 135 -6.36 -9.68 -23.26
N ARG A 136 -5.78 -10.76 -22.69
CA ARG A 136 -6.23 -12.15 -22.93
C ARG A 136 -7.53 -12.50 -22.20
N VAL A 137 -7.89 -11.74 -21.15
CA VAL A 137 -9.02 -12.07 -20.25
C VAL A 137 -10.20 -11.10 -20.39
N TYR A 138 -9.92 -9.83 -20.65
CA TYR A 138 -10.90 -8.74 -20.66
C TYR A 138 -10.88 -7.99 -21.98
N ASP A 139 -12.06 -7.60 -22.44
CA ASP A 139 -12.17 -6.67 -23.55
C ASP A 139 -11.74 -5.25 -23.15
N PRO A 140 -11.28 -4.40 -24.08
CA PRO A 140 -10.86 -3.03 -23.77
C PRO A 140 -11.95 -2.16 -23.13
N GLU A 141 -13.23 -2.49 -23.33
CA GLU A 141 -14.36 -1.83 -22.65
C GLU A 141 -14.45 -2.18 -21.17
N GLU A 142 -13.90 -3.32 -20.74
CA GLU A 142 -13.90 -3.79 -19.37
C GLU A 142 -12.61 -3.39 -18.64
N VAL A 143 -11.46 -3.60 -19.31
CA VAL A 143 -10.14 -3.23 -18.80
C VAL A 143 -9.30 -2.63 -19.94
N LEU A 144 -9.02 -1.34 -19.85
CA LEU A 144 -8.13 -0.62 -20.76
C LEU A 144 -6.79 -0.37 -20.07
N VAL A 145 -5.67 -0.73 -20.70
CA VAL A 145 -4.34 -0.57 -20.12
C VAL A 145 -3.52 0.44 -20.92
N TYR A 146 -2.99 1.42 -20.22
CA TYR A 146 -2.03 2.42 -20.68
C TYR A 146 -0.68 2.23 -19.98
N GLY A 147 0.44 2.63 -20.60
CA GLY A 147 1.71 2.66 -19.87
C GLY A 147 2.97 2.57 -20.72
N LEU A 148 2.88 2.17 -21.97
CA LEU A 148 4.04 1.99 -22.87
C LEU A 148 4.28 3.22 -23.78
N ASP A 149 3.21 3.88 -24.24
CA ASP A 149 3.31 5.07 -25.07
C ASP A 149 3.60 6.33 -24.22
N PRO A 150 4.49 7.23 -24.67
CA PRO A 150 4.72 8.53 -24.02
C PRO A 150 3.46 9.36 -23.80
N GLN A 151 2.46 9.24 -24.67
CA GLN A 151 1.19 9.99 -24.59
C GLN A 151 0.18 9.37 -23.62
N ASP A 152 0.43 8.16 -23.11
CA ASP A 152 -0.51 7.44 -22.27
C ASP A 152 -0.87 8.17 -20.97
N ARG A 153 0.05 8.99 -20.43
CA ARG A 153 -0.29 9.83 -19.28
C ARG A 153 -1.41 10.83 -19.64
N ALA A 154 -1.30 11.49 -20.77
CA ALA A 154 -2.30 12.46 -21.21
C ALA A 154 -3.64 11.78 -21.53
N ARG A 155 -3.60 10.63 -22.22
CA ARG A 155 -4.78 9.82 -22.52
C ARG A 155 -5.49 9.37 -21.25
N PHE A 156 -4.74 8.82 -20.28
CA PHE A 156 -5.27 8.40 -18.98
C PHE A 156 -5.94 9.56 -18.22
N MET A 157 -5.32 10.74 -18.19
CA MET A 157 -5.89 11.91 -17.51
C MET A 157 -7.15 12.46 -18.18
N ALA A 158 -7.30 12.24 -19.50
CA ALA A 158 -8.47 12.65 -20.27
C ALA A 158 -9.64 11.68 -20.19
N GLU A 159 -9.43 10.45 -19.68
CA GLU A 159 -10.48 9.44 -19.56
C GLU A 159 -11.63 9.90 -18.65
N ASP A 160 -12.82 9.47 -19.02
CA ASP A 160 -13.97 9.53 -18.13
C ASP A 160 -13.77 8.51 -17.00
N MET A 161 -13.85 8.96 -15.77
CA MET A 161 -13.67 8.11 -14.59
C MET A 161 -14.65 8.50 -13.48
N ASP A 162 -15.12 7.49 -12.75
CA ASP A 162 -16.04 7.64 -11.62
C ASP A 162 -15.34 7.45 -10.27
N PHE A 163 -14.09 6.99 -10.30
CA PHE A 163 -13.22 6.77 -9.13
C PHE A 163 -11.77 6.80 -9.56
N LEU A 164 -10.89 7.36 -8.72
CA LEU A 164 -9.44 7.40 -8.97
C LEU A 164 -8.68 6.68 -7.85
N PHE A 165 -7.83 5.72 -8.23
CA PHE A 165 -6.85 5.08 -7.34
C PHE A 165 -5.45 5.40 -7.83
N PHE A 166 -4.63 5.95 -6.98
CA PHE A 166 -3.27 6.35 -7.32
C PHE A 166 -2.27 5.83 -6.27
N THR A 167 -1.18 5.22 -6.74
CA THR A 167 -0.01 4.91 -5.92
C THR A 167 1.21 5.59 -6.50
N GLY A 168 1.96 6.35 -5.69
CA GLY A 168 3.16 7.04 -6.13
C GLY A 168 3.62 8.15 -5.18
N SER A 169 4.40 9.11 -5.70
CA SER A 169 4.95 10.20 -4.89
C SER A 169 3.88 11.18 -4.41
N THR A 170 4.08 11.76 -3.22
CA THR A 170 3.18 12.78 -2.62
C THR A 170 2.96 13.98 -3.56
N ARG A 171 3.97 14.40 -4.31
CA ARG A 171 3.84 15.49 -5.30
C ARG A 171 2.81 15.16 -6.39
N VAL A 172 2.91 13.97 -6.99
CA VAL A 172 1.96 13.54 -8.03
C VAL A 172 0.59 13.22 -7.43
N GLY A 173 0.56 12.66 -6.21
CA GLY A 173 -0.69 12.42 -5.48
C GLY A 173 -1.53 13.68 -5.28
N ARG A 174 -0.89 14.81 -5.00
CA ARG A 174 -1.59 16.12 -4.93
C ARG A 174 -2.18 16.55 -6.28
N GLU A 175 -1.51 16.25 -7.40
CA GLU A 175 -2.07 16.50 -8.75
C GLU A 175 -3.30 15.60 -9.00
N MET A 176 -3.23 14.34 -8.59
CA MET A 176 -4.34 13.39 -8.70
C MET A 176 -5.54 13.77 -7.82
N ALA A 177 -5.27 14.24 -6.59
CA ALA A 177 -6.32 14.76 -5.71
C ALA A 177 -7.06 15.98 -6.31
N LYS A 178 -6.32 16.90 -6.94
CA LYS A 178 -6.91 18.03 -7.65
C LYS A 178 -7.79 17.58 -8.81
N LEU A 179 -7.30 16.64 -9.63
CA LEU A 179 -8.08 16.07 -10.73
C LEU A 179 -9.36 15.40 -10.23
N ALA A 180 -9.28 14.60 -9.17
CA ALA A 180 -10.45 13.97 -8.57
C ALA A 180 -11.45 15.02 -8.04
N GLY A 181 -10.97 16.08 -7.40
CA GLY A 181 -11.79 17.20 -6.95
C GLY A 181 -12.47 17.96 -8.08
N GLU A 182 -11.76 18.24 -9.17
CA GLU A 182 -12.32 18.88 -10.37
C GLU A 182 -13.40 18.05 -11.03
N LYS A 183 -13.23 16.73 -11.05
CA LYS A 183 -14.22 15.78 -11.58
C LYS A 183 -15.33 15.41 -10.56
N MET A 184 -15.25 15.87 -9.31
CA MET A 184 -16.17 15.51 -8.22
C MET A 184 -16.29 14.00 -8.00
N ILE A 185 -15.18 13.26 -8.11
CA ILE A 185 -15.11 11.81 -7.91
C ILE A 185 -14.30 11.47 -6.66
N PRO A 186 -14.63 10.36 -5.96
CA PRO A 186 -13.83 9.90 -4.86
C PRO A 186 -12.46 9.38 -5.34
N CYS A 187 -11.45 9.47 -4.47
CA CYS A 187 -10.14 8.91 -4.74
C CYS A 187 -9.52 8.22 -3.54
N VAL A 188 -8.62 7.28 -3.82
CA VAL A 188 -7.66 6.71 -2.88
C VAL A 188 -6.26 7.09 -3.35
N LEU A 189 -5.43 7.52 -2.42
CA LEU A 189 -4.05 7.91 -2.67
C LEU A 189 -3.14 7.13 -1.73
N GLU A 190 -2.28 6.30 -2.30
CA GLU A 190 -1.22 5.57 -1.61
C GLU A 190 0.11 6.27 -1.93
N LEU A 191 0.64 6.97 -0.96
CA LEU A 191 1.78 7.86 -1.12
C LEU A 191 2.99 7.34 -0.33
N GLY A 192 4.11 8.02 -0.45
CA GLY A 192 5.30 7.74 0.34
C GLY A 192 5.26 8.39 1.72
N GLY A 193 6.36 8.23 2.43
CA GLY A 193 6.59 8.83 3.74
C GLY A 193 7.90 8.32 4.33
N LYS A 194 8.35 8.92 5.42
CA LYS A 194 9.52 8.41 6.17
C LYS A 194 9.04 7.45 7.25
N SER A 195 9.06 6.15 6.94
CA SER A 195 8.59 5.09 7.82
C SER A 195 9.64 4.74 8.89
N PRO A 196 9.43 5.07 10.18
CA PRO A 196 10.38 4.80 11.24
C PRO A 196 10.39 3.35 11.66
N VAL A 197 11.58 2.88 12.08
CA VAL A 197 11.73 1.72 12.96
C VAL A 197 12.16 2.22 14.33
N ILE A 198 11.46 1.81 15.38
CA ILE A 198 11.77 2.12 16.77
C ILE A 198 12.28 0.83 17.44
N VAL A 199 13.45 0.87 18.07
CA VAL A 199 14.02 -0.24 18.85
C VAL A 199 14.23 0.24 20.29
N PHE A 200 13.43 -0.32 21.20
CA PHE A 200 13.37 0.15 22.58
C PHE A 200 13.34 -1.00 23.60
N GLY A 201 14.01 -0.82 24.73
CA GLY A 201 14.08 -1.82 25.79
C GLY A 201 15.03 -2.99 25.48
N ASP A 202 14.98 -4.03 26.30
CA ASP A 202 15.78 -5.24 26.11
C ASP A 202 15.29 -6.03 24.89
N GLN A 203 16.19 -6.29 23.94
CA GLN A 203 15.89 -6.89 22.65
C GLN A 203 16.83 -8.06 22.32
N ASP A 204 16.29 -9.07 21.63
CA ASP A 204 17.10 -9.97 20.81
C ASP A 204 17.59 -9.21 19.57
N LEU A 205 18.76 -8.60 19.68
CA LEU A 205 19.32 -7.73 18.64
C LEU A 205 19.61 -8.49 17.34
N GLU A 206 19.93 -9.78 17.40
CA GLU A 206 20.19 -10.57 16.19
C GLU A 206 18.91 -10.73 15.35
N THR A 207 17.82 -11.17 15.97
CA THR A 207 16.52 -11.29 15.30
C THR A 207 15.97 -9.94 14.86
N THR A 208 16.08 -8.92 15.70
CA THR A 208 15.67 -7.54 15.40
C THR A 208 16.41 -7.00 14.19
N ALA A 209 17.73 -7.12 14.15
CA ALA A 209 18.57 -6.68 13.04
C ALA A 209 18.21 -7.40 11.72
N LYS A 210 18.03 -8.72 11.75
CA LYS A 210 17.62 -9.51 10.58
C LYS A 210 16.29 -9.01 10.00
N ARG A 211 15.30 -8.76 10.84
CA ARG A 211 13.97 -8.25 10.42
C ARG A 211 14.03 -6.84 9.85
N ILE A 212 14.82 -5.96 10.47
CA ILE A 212 15.02 -4.59 10.00
C ILE A 212 15.74 -4.58 8.66
N ILE A 213 16.85 -5.32 8.54
CA ILE A 213 17.64 -5.37 7.30
C ILE A 213 16.86 -6.03 6.17
N TRP A 214 16.14 -7.14 6.44
CA TRP A 214 15.25 -7.73 5.44
C TRP A 214 14.23 -6.70 4.92
N GLY A 215 13.55 -6.00 5.82
CA GLY A 215 12.57 -4.98 5.41
C GLY A 215 13.21 -3.78 4.69
N LYS A 216 14.43 -3.39 5.08
CA LYS A 216 15.15 -2.30 4.43
C LYS A 216 15.67 -2.65 3.05
N THR A 217 16.11 -3.89 2.84
CA THR A 217 16.83 -4.28 1.62
C THR A 217 15.95 -4.96 0.57
N LEU A 218 14.73 -5.36 0.93
CA LEU A 218 13.75 -5.85 -0.05
C LEU A 218 13.55 -4.79 -1.15
N ASN A 219 13.65 -5.21 -2.41
CA ASN A 219 13.62 -4.34 -3.59
C ASN A 219 14.66 -3.18 -3.52
N ALA A 220 15.83 -3.46 -2.94
CA ALA A 220 16.88 -2.46 -2.67
C ALA A 220 16.37 -1.24 -1.89
N GLY A 221 15.39 -1.40 -1.02
CA GLY A 221 14.77 -0.32 -0.24
C GLY A 221 13.80 0.58 -1.00
N GLN A 222 13.48 0.26 -2.25
CA GLN A 222 12.53 1.01 -3.09
C GLN A 222 11.08 0.62 -2.77
N THR A 223 10.71 0.76 -1.49
CA THR A 223 9.44 0.33 -0.92
C THR A 223 8.88 1.44 -0.04
N CYS A 224 7.65 1.87 -0.27
CA CYS A 224 7.01 2.95 0.46
C CYS A 224 6.86 2.71 1.98
N VAL A 225 6.92 1.45 2.39
CA VAL A 225 6.90 1.01 3.79
C VAL A 225 8.25 0.45 4.25
N ALA A 226 9.33 0.57 3.46
CA ALA A 226 10.65 0.16 3.95
C ALA A 226 11.03 0.96 5.19
N PRO A 227 11.72 0.36 6.17
CA PRO A 227 12.41 1.11 7.21
C PRO A 227 13.21 2.26 6.60
N ASP A 228 12.81 3.51 6.85
CA ASP A 228 13.46 4.66 6.23
C ASP A 228 14.56 5.22 7.12
N TYR A 229 14.34 5.17 8.43
CA TYR A 229 15.33 5.45 9.47
C TYR A 229 15.03 4.62 10.72
N CYS A 230 16.05 4.44 11.57
CA CYS A 230 15.94 3.70 12.82
C CYS A 230 16.11 4.65 14.00
N LEU A 231 15.19 4.62 14.96
CA LEU A 231 15.26 5.25 16.26
C LEU A 231 15.59 4.18 17.29
N VAL A 232 16.71 4.29 17.95
CA VAL A 232 17.16 3.25 18.88
C VAL A 232 17.58 3.85 20.21
N GLN A 233 17.26 3.17 21.30
CA GLN A 233 17.73 3.53 22.62
C GLN A 233 19.27 3.60 22.63
N LYS A 234 19.81 4.64 23.24
CA LYS A 234 21.23 5.04 23.15
C LYS A 234 22.22 3.88 23.37
N ASP A 235 21.98 3.06 24.39
CA ASP A 235 22.89 1.97 24.75
C ASP A 235 22.82 0.78 23.74
N LEU A 236 21.78 0.69 22.95
CA LEU A 236 21.58 -0.36 21.96
C LEU A 236 22.11 0.02 20.56
N ARG A 237 22.44 1.29 20.29
CA ARG A 237 22.78 1.77 18.95
C ARG A 237 23.94 1.00 18.32
N ASP A 238 25.10 1.00 18.96
CA ASP A 238 26.30 0.41 18.36
C ASP A 238 26.21 -1.12 18.27
N PRO A 239 25.70 -1.85 19.28
CA PRO A 239 25.38 -3.28 19.14
C PRO A 239 24.37 -3.58 18.02
N LEU A 240 23.32 -2.78 17.87
CA LEU A 240 22.33 -2.97 16.80
C LEU A 240 22.93 -2.72 15.41
N ILE A 241 23.72 -1.65 15.23
CA ILE A 241 24.44 -1.39 13.96
C ILE A 241 25.36 -2.56 13.62
N GLN A 242 26.10 -3.10 14.60
CA GLN A 242 26.95 -4.27 14.39
C GLN A 242 26.13 -5.49 13.95
N ALA A 243 25.02 -5.78 14.62
CA ALA A 243 24.12 -6.89 14.27
C ALA A 243 23.49 -6.70 12.88
N MET A 244 23.10 -5.47 12.52
CA MET A 244 22.58 -5.16 11.18
C MET A 244 23.62 -5.34 10.08
N ASN A 245 24.88 -4.94 10.29
CA ASN A 245 25.95 -5.18 9.34
C ASN A 245 26.26 -6.67 9.19
N GLN A 246 26.18 -7.45 10.28
CA GLN A 246 26.29 -8.91 10.20
C GLN A 246 25.14 -9.50 9.37
N ALA A 247 23.90 -9.05 9.58
CA ALA A 247 22.75 -9.48 8.80
C ALA A 247 22.90 -9.17 7.29
N ILE A 248 23.48 -8.01 6.93
CA ILE A 248 23.78 -7.69 5.52
C ILE A 248 24.77 -8.71 4.93
N GLN A 249 25.81 -9.07 5.67
CA GLN A 249 26.79 -10.07 5.22
C GLN A 249 26.16 -11.46 5.10
N ASP A 250 25.29 -11.83 6.05
CA ASP A 250 24.58 -13.12 6.02
C ASP A 250 23.64 -13.21 4.81
N PHE A 251 22.98 -12.13 4.41
CA PHE A 251 22.01 -12.12 3.32
C PHE A 251 22.65 -12.01 1.95
N TYR A 252 23.70 -11.21 1.82
CA TYR A 252 24.27 -10.84 0.52
C TYR A 252 25.71 -11.29 0.32
N GLY A 253 26.34 -11.88 1.34
CA GLY A 253 27.75 -12.29 1.30
C GLY A 253 28.71 -11.10 1.53
N PRO A 254 30.03 -11.35 1.43
CA PRO A 254 31.06 -10.36 1.70
C PRO A 254 31.08 -9.21 0.67
N ASN A 255 30.58 -9.44 -0.53
CA ASN A 255 30.42 -8.42 -1.59
C ASN A 255 28.95 -8.34 -2.03
N PRO A 256 28.12 -7.51 -1.37
CA PRO A 256 26.68 -7.41 -1.70
C PRO A 256 26.40 -7.02 -3.15
N LEU A 257 27.29 -6.30 -3.85
CA LEU A 257 27.09 -5.88 -5.23
C LEU A 257 27.08 -7.07 -6.21
N GLU A 258 27.76 -8.15 -5.90
CA GLU A 258 27.79 -9.38 -6.69
C GLU A 258 26.66 -10.35 -6.32
N SER A 259 25.93 -10.09 -5.26
CA SER A 259 24.85 -10.95 -4.80
C SER A 259 23.71 -10.98 -5.84
N PRO A 260 23.23 -12.18 -6.25
CA PRO A 260 22.06 -12.30 -7.10
C PRO A 260 20.75 -11.94 -6.39
N TYR A 261 20.79 -11.82 -5.05
CA TYR A 261 19.62 -11.50 -4.21
C TYR A 261 19.44 -10.01 -3.96
N LEU A 262 20.39 -9.16 -4.37
CA LEU A 262 20.27 -7.71 -4.25
C LEU A 262 19.65 -7.12 -5.52
N ALA A 263 18.48 -6.55 -5.43
CA ALA A 263 17.79 -5.87 -6.52
C ALA A 263 18.54 -4.61 -6.99
N SER A 264 18.22 -4.13 -8.19
CA SER A 264 18.79 -2.91 -8.77
C SER A 264 17.91 -1.69 -8.49
N ILE A 265 18.52 -0.51 -8.47
CA ILE A 265 17.80 0.77 -8.52
C ILE A 265 17.19 0.91 -9.92
N ILE A 266 15.97 1.44 -9.99
CA ILE A 266 15.16 1.42 -11.21
C ILE A 266 15.80 2.11 -12.42
N ASP A 267 16.51 3.22 -12.22
CA ASP A 267 17.13 3.98 -13.30
C ASP A 267 18.29 4.87 -12.81
N GLN A 268 18.99 5.48 -13.76
CA GLN A 268 20.13 6.35 -13.51
C GLN A 268 19.78 7.61 -12.71
N ASP A 269 18.57 8.14 -12.85
CA ASP A 269 18.18 9.37 -12.14
C ASP A 269 18.01 9.08 -10.64
N HIS A 270 17.38 7.94 -10.29
CA HIS A 270 17.27 7.48 -8.90
C HIS A 270 18.62 7.07 -8.35
N PHE A 271 19.48 6.43 -9.15
CA PHE A 271 20.83 6.08 -8.73
C PHE A 271 21.64 7.33 -8.38
N ARG A 272 21.68 8.36 -9.25
CA ARG A 272 22.38 9.62 -8.99
C ARG A 272 21.85 10.33 -7.77
N ARG A 273 20.53 10.39 -7.59
CA ARG A 273 19.92 10.98 -6.38
C ARG A 273 20.44 10.32 -5.09
N LEU A 274 20.52 8.99 -5.06
CA LEU A 274 21.03 8.26 -3.90
C LEU A 274 22.53 8.45 -3.73
N GLU A 275 23.29 8.50 -4.82
CA GLU A 275 24.74 8.79 -4.79
C GLU A 275 25.02 10.21 -4.24
N ASP A 276 24.28 11.21 -4.69
CA ASP A 276 24.40 12.58 -4.21
C ASP A 276 24.03 12.69 -2.72
N LEU A 277 23.00 11.97 -2.29
CA LEU A 277 22.61 11.89 -0.88
C LEU A 277 23.71 11.26 -0.01
N ALA A 278 24.31 10.16 -0.48
CA ALA A 278 25.41 9.50 0.21
C ALA A 278 26.65 10.42 0.30
N LYS A 279 26.99 11.14 -0.77
CA LYS A 279 28.06 12.13 -0.79
C LYS A 279 27.79 13.28 0.17
N ALA A 280 26.56 13.81 0.21
CA ALA A 280 26.18 14.88 1.13
C ALA A 280 26.31 14.47 2.61
N GLN A 281 26.07 13.20 2.92
CA GLN A 281 26.29 12.62 4.25
C GLN A 281 27.77 12.36 4.55
N GLY A 282 28.63 12.36 3.55
CA GLY A 282 30.05 12.00 3.70
C GLY A 282 30.29 10.50 3.83
N LEU A 283 29.38 9.66 3.29
CA LEU A 283 29.58 8.21 3.27
C LEU A 283 30.69 7.83 2.28
N ASP A 284 31.58 6.93 2.72
CA ASP A 284 32.53 6.29 1.83
C ASP A 284 31.79 5.29 0.92
N MET A 285 31.79 5.57 -0.38
CA MET A 285 31.13 4.78 -1.41
C MET A 285 32.10 3.97 -2.29
N GLU A 286 33.41 3.99 -1.98
CA GLU A 286 34.40 3.18 -2.71
C GLU A 286 34.08 1.67 -2.56
N GLY A 287 33.96 0.98 -3.68
CA GLY A 287 33.56 -0.44 -3.72
C GLY A 287 32.13 -0.75 -3.22
N LYS A 288 31.31 0.27 -2.95
CA LYS A 288 29.93 0.10 -2.44
C LYS A 288 28.84 0.55 -3.41
N ALA A 289 29.24 1.00 -4.59
CA ALA A 289 28.33 1.39 -5.66
C ALA A 289 28.78 0.77 -6.99
N TRP A 290 27.81 0.28 -7.78
CA TRP A 290 28.02 -0.24 -9.12
C TRP A 290 27.09 0.45 -10.10
N PRO A 291 27.52 1.58 -10.71
CA PRO A 291 26.69 2.40 -11.59
C PRO A 291 26.16 1.67 -12.83
N GLN A 292 26.95 0.74 -13.41
CA GLN A 292 26.57 -0.03 -14.60
C GLN A 292 25.44 -1.04 -14.29
N GLY A 293 25.45 -1.59 -13.06
CA GLY A 293 24.42 -2.51 -12.57
C GLY A 293 23.33 -1.83 -11.77
N LEU A 294 23.41 -0.51 -11.59
CA LEU A 294 22.46 0.28 -10.78
C LEU A 294 22.32 -0.25 -9.35
N LYS A 295 23.39 -0.71 -8.71
CA LYS A 295 23.35 -1.29 -7.37
C LYS A 295 24.15 -0.49 -6.36
N PHE A 296 23.62 -0.42 -5.15
CA PHE A 296 24.32 0.02 -3.94
C PHE A 296 24.38 -1.12 -2.94
N ALA A 297 25.57 -1.36 -2.36
CA ALA A 297 25.64 -2.18 -1.17
C ALA A 297 24.85 -1.52 -0.02
N PRO A 298 24.00 -2.25 0.72
CA PRO A 298 23.27 -1.70 1.83
C PRO A 298 24.20 -1.07 2.87
N GLN A 299 23.84 0.11 3.38
CA GLN A 299 24.64 0.87 4.35
C GLN A 299 23.79 1.18 5.59
N VAL A 300 24.33 0.87 6.77
CA VAL A 300 23.77 1.27 8.07
C VAL A 300 24.79 2.16 8.76
N PHE A 301 24.38 3.32 9.19
CA PHE A 301 25.30 4.31 9.75
C PHE A 301 24.63 5.16 10.83
N PRO A 302 25.41 5.65 11.83
CA PRO A 302 24.89 6.59 12.82
C PRO A 302 24.56 7.93 12.15
N ALA A 303 23.45 8.53 12.57
CA ALA A 303 22.99 9.82 12.08
C ALA A 303 22.31 10.62 13.19
N ASP A 304 21.99 11.86 12.90
CA ASP A 304 21.16 12.74 13.71
C ASP A 304 20.05 13.38 12.86
N PRO A 305 19.10 14.11 13.47
CA PRO A 305 17.98 14.70 12.74
C PRO A 305 18.36 15.73 11.65
N SER A 306 19.61 16.23 11.64
CA SER A 306 20.12 17.17 10.63
C SER A 306 20.73 16.47 9.41
N SER A 307 20.80 15.14 9.42
CA SER A 307 21.34 14.35 8.31
C SER A 307 20.57 14.61 7.01
N PRO A 308 21.24 14.75 5.85
CA PRO A 308 20.58 14.83 4.54
C PRO A 308 19.61 13.66 4.28
N PHE A 309 19.86 12.48 4.83
CA PHE A 309 18.96 11.35 4.76
C PHE A 309 17.65 11.53 5.55
N MET A 310 17.55 12.56 6.39
CA MET A 310 16.32 12.89 7.12
C MET A 310 15.44 13.92 6.40
N GLU A 311 15.89 14.54 5.30
CA GLU A 311 15.11 15.57 4.60
C GLU A 311 13.91 15.01 3.82
N GLU A 312 14.12 13.90 3.08
CA GLU A 312 13.11 13.26 2.24
C GLU A 312 13.13 11.74 2.41
N GLU A 313 12.10 11.05 1.88
CA GLU A 313 12.06 9.59 1.79
C GLU A 313 13.28 9.07 1.01
N ILE A 314 14.02 8.14 1.61
CA ILE A 314 15.29 7.64 1.03
C ILE A 314 15.04 6.83 -0.23
N PHE A 315 14.11 5.88 -0.19
CA PHE A 315 13.76 5.00 -1.31
C PHE A 315 14.98 4.29 -1.92
N GLY A 316 15.82 3.75 -1.03
CA GLY A 316 17.09 3.11 -1.36
C GLY A 316 17.67 2.33 -0.17
N PRO A 317 18.80 1.59 -0.34
CA PRO A 317 19.31 0.65 0.66
C PRO A 317 20.20 1.32 1.72
N PHE A 318 19.83 2.52 2.17
CA PHE A 318 20.55 3.28 3.20
C PHE A 318 19.68 3.42 4.44
N LEU A 319 20.23 3.13 5.61
CA LEU A 319 19.52 3.19 6.89
C LEU A 319 20.29 4.06 7.91
N PRO A 320 19.90 5.33 8.08
CA PRO A 320 20.40 6.16 9.17
C PRO A 320 19.83 5.68 10.51
N VAL A 321 20.68 5.64 11.54
CA VAL A 321 20.35 5.21 12.90
C VAL A 321 20.54 6.37 13.87
N LEU A 322 19.43 6.83 14.45
CA LEU A 322 19.37 7.93 15.39
C LEU A 322 19.17 7.39 16.81
N THR A 323 19.75 8.04 17.80
CA THR A 323 19.53 7.68 19.21
C THR A 323 18.37 8.44 19.82
N ILE A 324 17.68 7.76 20.73
CA ILE A 324 16.61 8.31 21.56
C ILE A 324 16.88 7.95 23.03
N ASP A 325 16.37 8.77 23.93
CA ASP A 325 16.39 8.48 25.35
C ASP A 325 15.09 7.78 25.79
N ASP A 326 13.95 8.14 25.21
CA ASP A 326 12.64 7.58 25.50
C ASP A 326 11.69 7.61 24.28
N LEU A 327 10.46 7.13 24.45
CA LEU A 327 9.44 7.11 23.38
C LEU A 327 8.89 8.50 23.06
N GLU A 328 9.00 9.48 23.96
CA GLU A 328 8.61 10.87 23.69
C GLU A 328 9.59 11.52 22.70
N ASP A 329 10.86 11.17 22.78
CA ASP A 329 11.87 11.60 21.79
C ASP A 329 11.57 11.01 20.41
N CYS A 330 11.06 9.77 20.32
CA CYS A 330 10.58 9.22 19.06
C CYS A 330 9.52 10.11 18.43
N GLN A 331 8.53 10.54 19.20
CA GLN A 331 7.45 11.41 18.72
C GLN A 331 8.00 12.75 18.20
N LYS A 332 9.00 13.35 18.88
CA LYS A 332 9.63 14.60 18.44
C LYS A 332 10.31 14.43 17.07
N VAL A 333 11.05 13.35 16.87
CA VAL A 333 11.74 13.07 15.58
C VAL A 333 10.71 12.76 14.50
N ILE A 334 9.71 11.93 14.78
CA ILE A 334 8.66 11.56 13.79
C ILE A 334 7.85 12.77 13.37
N ASN A 335 7.62 13.75 14.26
CA ASN A 335 6.91 14.98 13.95
C ASN A 335 7.65 15.91 12.96
N LEU A 336 8.93 15.68 12.69
CA LEU A 336 9.62 16.36 11.57
C LEU A 336 9.04 15.92 10.21
N HIS A 337 8.58 14.68 10.11
CA HIS A 337 7.93 14.10 8.94
C HIS A 337 6.64 13.35 9.37
N PRO A 338 5.57 14.08 9.74
CA PRO A 338 4.40 13.51 10.35
C PRO A 338 3.62 12.60 9.41
N ASN A 339 2.84 11.69 10.01
CA ASN A 339 1.97 10.76 9.29
C ASN A 339 2.73 9.77 8.39
N PRO A 340 3.69 9.00 8.89
CA PRO A 340 4.35 7.98 8.07
C PRO A 340 3.34 6.95 7.55
N LEU A 341 3.64 6.37 6.38
CA LEU A 341 2.81 5.30 5.81
C LEU A 341 2.90 4.04 6.68
N ALA A 342 4.10 3.70 7.14
CA ALA A 342 4.29 2.60 8.09
C ALA A 342 5.10 3.05 9.31
N LEU A 343 4.88 2.34 10.45
CA LEU A 343 5.66 2.47 11.67
C LEU A 343 5.93 1.07 12.23
N TYR A 344 7.16 0.82 12.65
CA TYR A 344 7.59 -0.44 13.22
C TYR A 344 8.14 -0.23 14.62
N LEU A 345 7.68 -1.02 15.57
CA LEU A 345 8.17 -0.99 16.95
C LEU A 345 8.71 -2.35 17.35
N PHE A 346 9.94 -2.39 17.80
CA PHE A 346 10.55 -3.53 18.46
C PHE A 346 10.63 -3.22 19.96
N SER A 347 9.84 -3.90 20.75
CA SER A 347 9.79 -3.81 22.21
C SER A 347 9.26 -5.13 22.79
N GLN A 348 9.60 -5.42 24.05
CA GLN A 348 9.00 -6.54 24.80
C GLN A 348 7.72 -6.14 25.52
N GLU A 349 7.44 -4.83 25.62
CA GLU A 349 6.38 -4.28 26.44
C GLU A 349 5.20 -3.80 25.58
N GLU A 350 4.03 -4.41 25.73
CA GLU A 350 2.81 -3.99 25.02
C GLU A 350 2.36 -2.55 25.35
N LYS A 351 2.77 -2.03 26.53
CA LYS A 351 2.53 -0.64 26.90
C LYS A 351 3.19 0.35 25.93
N ASP A 352 4.35 0.00 25.37
CA ASP A 352 5.09 0.84 24.42
C ASP A 352 4.31 0.91 23.09
N LEU A 353 3.74 -0.21 22.64
CA LEU A 353 2.86 -0.24 21.48
C LEU A 353 1.61 0.65 21.70
N ASN A 354 0.97 0.54 22.88
CA ASN A 354 -0.18 1.36 23.21
C ASN A 354 0.17 2.86 23.21
N TYR A 355 1.33 3.23 23.79
CA TYR A 355 1.81 4.60 23.73
C TYR A 355 1.96 5.12 22.30
N ILE A 356 2.57 4.35 21.40
CA ILE A 356 2.74 4.70 19.99
C ILE A 356 1.37 4.86 19.29
N LEU A 357 0.44 3.92 19.52
CA LEU A 357 -0.90 3.97 18.93
C LEU A 357 -1.70 5.19 19.38
N ASP A 358 -1.51 5.62 20.63
CA ASP A 358 -2.24 6.76 21.20
C ASP A 358 -1.64 8.12 20.80
N THR A 359 -0.35 8.17 20.45
CA THR A 359 0.37 9.44 20.31
C THR A 359 0.83 9.76 18.88
N ILE A 360 0.99 8.78 18.01
CA ILE A 360 1.53 8.96 16.67
C ILE A 360 0.52 8.48 15.63
N PRO A 361 0.01 9.36 14.75
CA PRO A 361 -0.82 8.94 13.62
C PRO A 361 0.06 8.34 12.51
N PHE A 362 -0.26 7.12 12.04
CA PHE A 362 0.40 6.44 10.93
C PHE A 362 -0.59 5.54 10.17
N GLY A 363 -0.22 5.11 8.96
CA GLY A 363 -1.10 4.31 8.11
C GLY A 363 -1.28 2.88 8.60
N GLY A 364 -0.19 2.18 8.88
CA GLY A 364 -0.17 0.81 9.39
C GLY A 364 1.21 0.44 9.91
N GLY A 365 1.38 -0.78 10.44
CA GLY A 365 2.69 -1.16 10.97
C GLY A 365 2.75 -2.56 11.53
N ALA A 366 3.89 -2.90 12.09
CA ALA A 366 4.10 -4.18 12.76
C ALA A 366 4.79 -4.00 14.10
N PHE A 367 4.44 -4.86 15.05
CA PHE A 367 5.11 -4.99 16.33
C PHE A 367 6.07 -6.18 16.26
N ASN A 368 7.34 -5.93 16.56
CA ASN A 368 8.44 -6.90 16.48
C ASN A 368 8.67 -7.51 15.09
N ASP A 369 8.30 -6.79 14.03
CA ASP A 369 8.56 -7.18 12.64
C ASP A 369 8.55 -5.94 11.74
N THR A 370 8.85 -6.13 10.44
CA THR A 370 8.76 -5.10 9.40
C THR A 370 7.98 -5.64 8.20
N LEU A 371 7.30 -4.78 7.44
CA LEU A 371 6.59 -5.06 6.18
C LEU A 371 5.43 -6.08 6.26
N THR A 372 5.46 -7.08 7.13
CA THR A 372 4.54 -8.24 7.12
C THR A 372 3.06 -7.88 7.25
N HIS A 373 2.73 -6.70 7.81
CA HIS A 373 1.34 -6.22 7.87
C HIS A 373 0.71 -6.03 6.50
N LEU A 374 1.50 -5.66 5.46
CA LEU A 374 0.99 -5.43 4.11
C LEU A 374 0.69 -6.75 3.35
N SER A 375 1.31 -7.86 3.74
CA SER A 375 1.05 -9.17 3.13
C SER A 375 -0.20 -9.86 3.69
N THR A 376 -0.83 -9.28 4.70
CA THR A 376 -2.01 -9.85 5.36
C THR A 376 -3.28 -9.33 4.68
N VAL A 377 -3.84 -10.09 3.76
CA VAL A 377 -5.02 -9.71 2.93
C VAL A 377 -6.26 -9.29 3.72
N THR A 378 -6.33 -9.61 5.01
CA THR A 378 -7.44 -9.23 5.91
C THR A 378 -7.23 -7.93 6.66
N LEU A 379 -6.04 -7.34 6.58
CA LEU A 379 -5.74 -6.03 7.16
C LEU A 379 -5.87 -4.94 6.10
N PRO A 380 -6.39 -3.74 6.46
CA PRO A 380 -6.40 -2.61 5.54
C PRO A 380 -4.98 -2.10 5.33
N PHE A 381 -4.68 -1.69 4.10
CA PHE A 381 -3.47 -0.97 3.77
C PHE A 381 -3.83 0.41 3.24
N GLY A 382 -3.25 1.46 3.81
CA GLY A 382 -3.48 2.84 3.40
C GLY A 382 -2.79 3.84 4.32
N GLY A 383 -2.53 5.04 3.78
CA GLY A 383 -1.88 6.12 4.49
C GLY A 383 -2.84 7.07 5.21
N VAL A 384 -2.28 7.99 5.98
CA VAL A 384 -2.98 9.06 6.68
C VAL A 384 -2.31 10.41 6.40
N GLY A 385 -3.08 11.45 6.13
CA GLY A 385 -2.54 12.79 5.90
C GLY A 385 -1.60 12.86 4.69
N GLN A 386 -0.30 13.09 4.92
CA GLN A 386 0.67 13.21 3.84
C GLN A 386 1.04 11.88 3.18
N SER A 387 0.86 10.76 3.87
CA SER A 387 1.11 9.42 3.33
C SER A 387 -0.05 8.85 2.52
N GLY A 388 -1.24 9.47 2.55
CA GLY A 388 -2.34 9.05 1.71
C GLY A 388 -3.73 9.27 2.29
N MET A 389 -4.71 8.74 1.58
CA MET A 389 -6.11 8.71 2.00
C MET A 389 -6.82 7.49 1.43
N GLY A 390 -7.70 6.89 2.23
CA GLY A 390 -8.39 5.65 1.91
C GLY A 390 -7.56 4.43 2.28
N ALA A 391 -8.08 3.24 1.95
CA ALA A 391 -7.41 1.97 2.18
C ALA A 391 -7.92 0.90 1.22
N TYR A 392 -7.12 -0.15 1.02
CA TYR A 392 -7.46 -1.28 0.17
C TYR A 392 -6.92 -2.59 0.77
N HIS A 393 -6.86 -3.65 0.05
CA HIS A 393 -6.68 -5.08 0.36
C HIS A 393 -7.98 -5.78 0.80
N GLY A 394 -8.20 -6.97 0.28
CA GLY A 394 -9.31 -7.86 0.62
C GLY A 394 -10.67 -7.17 0.64
N LYS A 395 -11.36 -7.25 1.77
CA LYS A 395 -12.68 -6.62 1.94
C LYS A 395 -12.62 -5.09 1.81
N TYR A 396 -11.52 -4.47 2.24
CA TYR A 396 -11.37 -3.02 2.14
C TYR A 396 -11.31 -2.57 0.68
N SER A 397 -10.66 -3.36 -0.22
CA SER A 397 -10.73 -3.12 -1.67
C SER A 397 -12.17 -3.15 -2.18
N PHE A 398 -12.95 -4.18 -1.80
CA PHE A 398 -14.34 -4.26 -2.20
C PHE A 398 -15.17 -3.08 -1.70
N ASP A 399 -14.99 -2.67 -0.44
CA ASP A 399 -15.71 -1.53 0.15
C ASP A 399 -15.30 -0.21 -0.52
N THR A 400 -14.01 -0.01 -0.78
CA THR A 400 -13.43 1.17 -1.41
C THR A 400 -13.95 1.35 -2.84
N PHE A 401 -13.98 0.29 -3.63
CA PHE A 401 -14.46 0.33 -5.01
C PHE A 401 -15.98 0.14 -5.16
N SER A 402 -16.73 0.22 -4.04
CA SER A 402 -18.20 0.12 -4.01
C SER A 402 -18.83 1.34 -3.35
N ARG A 403 -19.80 1.95 -4.01
CA ARG A 403 -20.67 2.94 -3.36
C ARG A 403 -21.80 2.23 -2.60
N LYS A 404 -22.09 2.70 -1.39
CA LYS A 404 -23.14 2.17 -0.53
C LYS A 404 -24.46 2.89 -0.83
N VAL A 405 -25.50 2.13 -1.11
CA VAL A 405 -26.86 2.63 -1.35
C VAL A 405 -27.76 2.12 -0.23
N SER A 406 -28.30 3.02 0.58
CA SER A 406 -29.20 2.68 1.68
C SER A 406 -30.63 2.60 1.17
N ILE A 407 -31.33 1.51 1.48
CA ILE A 407 -32.74 1.28 1.16
C ILE A 407 -33.51 0.95 2.42
N LEU A 408 -34.58 1.70 2.69
CA LEU A 408 -35.57 1.37 3.68
C LEU A 408 -36.80 0.75 3.00
N LYS A 409 -37.06 -0.53 3.25
CA LYS A 409 -38.24 -1.23 2.76
C LYS A 409 -39.36 -1.12 3.77
N LYS A 410 -40.40 -0.34 3.50
CA LYS A 410 -41.58 -0.13 4.35
C LYS A 410 -42.70 -1.09 3.97
N SER A 411 -43.48 -1.56 4.93
CA SER A 411 -44.72 -2.31 4.65
C SER A 411 -45.76 -1.42 3.96
N ARG A 412 -46.49 -1.99 3.03
CA ARG A 412 -47.65 -1.35 2.38
C ARG A 412 -48.96 -1.57 3.14
N LYS A 413 -48.97 -2.51 4.11
CA LYS A 413 -50.18 -2.91 4.85
C LYS A 413 -50.42 -2.14 6.12
N ILE A 414 -49.36 -1.56 6.67
CA ILE A 414 -49.41 -0.85 7.97
C ILE A 414 -48.77 0.51 7.73
N ASP A 415 -49.53 1.54 8.03
CA ASP A 415 -49.08 2.92 8.13
C ASP A 415 -49.47 3.52 9.47
N LEU A 416 -48.76 4.55 9.92
CA LEU A 416 -49.02 5.21 11.17
C LEU A 416 -49.57 6.62 10.88
N ASP A 417 -50.86 6.84 11.12
CA ASP A 417 -51.53 8.10 10.82
C ASP A 417 -50.83 9.30 11.48
N MET A 418 -50.25 9.08 12.67
CA MET A 418 -49.51 10.10 13.41
C MET A 418 -48.27 10.68 12.70
N ARG A 419 -47.87 10.05 11.59
CA ARG A 419 -46.77 10.51 10.73
C ARG A 419 -47.20 11.68 9.82
N TYR A 420 -48.50 11.89 9.66
CA TYR A 420 -49.05 12.86 8.72
C TYR A 420 -49.73 14.03 9.44
N PRO A 421 -49.69 15.23 8.85
CA PRO A 421 -50.51 16.33 9.35
C PRO A 421 -52.01 16.05 9.13
N PRO A 422 -52.87 16.67 9.96
CA PRO A 422 -52.55 17.58 11.07
C PRO A 422 -52.04 16.86 12.30
N TYR A 423 -51.06 17.46 13.02
CA TYR A 423 -50.43 16.86 14.20
C TYR A 423 -51.14 17.17 15.52
N GLU A 424 -52.46 17.41 15.50
CA GLU A 424 -53.25 17.81 16.67
C GLU A 424 -53.18 16.79 17.81
N ASN A 425 -52.98 15.51 17.51
CA ASN A 425 -52.91 14.42 18.48
C ASN A 425 -51.48 13.88 18.70
N PHE A 426 -50.47 14.64 18.30
CA PHE A 426 -49.08 14.20 18.44
C PHE A 426 -48.60 14.34 19.88
N ASP A 427 -48.36 13.22 20.56
CA ASP A 427 -47.76 13.21 21.90
C ASP A 427 -46.33 12.67 21.82
N PRO A 428 -45.30 13.54 21.94
CA PRO A 428 -43.90 13.12 21.83
C PRO A 428 -43.48 12.12 22.92
N ARG A 429 -44.17 12.11 24.09
CA ARG A 429 -43.86 11.20 25.20
C ARG A 429 -44.12 9.72 24.86
N LYS A 430 -44.96 9.45 23.86
CA LYS A 430 -45.25 8.11 23.39
C LYS A 430 -44.09 7.53 22.59
N PHE A 431 -43.13 8.35 22.11
CA PHE A 431 -41.99 7.94 21.29
C PHE A 431 -40.67 7.89 22.05
N PHE A 432 -40.55 8.69 23.13
CA PHE A 432 -39.31 8.78 23.89
C PHE A 432 -39.55 8.26 25.32
N LYS A 433 -39.81 6.95 25.45
CA LYS A 433 -39.53 6.32 26.75
C LYS A 433 -38.02 6.27 26.91
N LYS A 434 -37.49 7.03 27.89
CA LYS A 434 -36.13 6.93 28.37
C LYS A 434 -35.78 5.50 28.78
#